data_12ed168b14a107f14fa9f3ea6ede91be
#
_entry.id   12ed168b14a107f14fa9f3ea6ede91be
#
_cell.length_a   1.000
_cell.length_b   1.000
_cell.length_c   1.000
_cell.angle_alpha   90.00
_cell.angle_beta   90.00
_cell.angle_gamma   90.00
#
_symmetry.space_group_name_H-M   'P 1'
#
loop_
_entity.id
_entity.type
_entity.pdbx_description
1 polymer ?
#
loop_
_entity_poly.entity_id
_entity_poly.type
_entity_poly.pdbx_seq_one_letter_code
_entity_poly.pdbx_strand_id
1 'polypeptide(L)'
;MGEPEVEIALSAALLLRDDHDVVLPRTVLISLALDVSLSNPMINSVELTDPWLAREALSVFGECWRGDLIPEDPRVSPLAADLTGLGPLTVFSGPRDILNPDARSLVEKTSAAGVDIDYHERFGLLHVYPLMPIPEARAARAVIVERLRAH
;
A
#
# COMPACT_ATOMS: atom_id res chain seq x y z
N MET A 1 17.94 -2.37 -10.87
CA MET A 1 16.60 -2.94 -11.10
C MET A 1 16.00 -3.20 -9.73
N GLY A 2 15.13 -2.32 -9.29
CA GLY A 2 14.39 -2.50 -8.04
C GLY A 2 13.36 -3.60 -8.24
N GLU A 3 13.41 -4.63 -7.45
CA GLU A 3 12.43 -5.70 -7.43
C GLU A 3 11.06 -5.16 -6.99
N PRO A 4 9.95 -5.76 -7.45
CA PRO A 4 8.59 -5.32 -7.10
C PRO A 4 8.22 -5.77 -5.67
N GLU A 5 8.94 -5.28 -4.67
CA GLU A 5 8.76 -5.72 -3.28
C GLU A 5 7.56 -5.05 -2.56
N VAL A 6 6.93 -4.06 -3.19
CA VAL A 6 6.01 -3.15 -2.48
C VAL A 6 4.56 -3.66 -2.47
N GLU A 7 4.16 -4.45 -3.44
CA GLU A 7 2.79 -4.99 -3.57
C GLU A 7 2.56 -6.27 -2.75
N ILE A 8 3.64 -6.96 -2.41
CA ILE A 8 3.60 -8.32 -1.85
C ILE A 8 3.13 -8.33 -0.38
N ALA A 9 3.40 -7.28 0.39
CA ALA A 9 3.23 -7.33 1.83
C ALA A 9 1.76 -7.51 2.28
N LEU A 10 0.81 -6.78 1.69
CA LEU A 10 -0.60 -6.94 2.04
C LEU A 10 -1.18 -8.24 1.49
N SER A 11 -0.85 -8.58 0.23
CA SER A 11 -1.25 -9.86 -0.36
C SER A 11 -0.67 -11.05 0.42
N ALA A 12 0.58 -10.95 0.87
CA ALA A 12 1.20 -11.99 1.71
C ALA A 12 0.49 -12.10 3.08
N ALA A 13 0.13 -10.98 3.71
CA ALA A 13 -0.61 -10.99 4.98
C ALA A 13 -2.00 -11.66 4.82
N LEU A 14 -2.68 -11.39 3.70
CA LEU A 14 -3.95 -12.04 3.34
C LEU A 14 -3.78 -13.54 3.13
N LEU A 15 -2.80 -13.97 2.34
CA LEU A 15 -2.51 -15.39 2.09
C LEU A 15 -2.14 -16.13 3.38
N LEU A 16 -1.34 -15.52 4.26
CA LEU A 16 -0.99 -16.12 5.55
C LEU A 16 -2.23 -16.35 6.42
N ARG A 17 -3.14 -15.38 6.45
CA ARG A 17 -4.42 -15.52 7.16
C ARG A 17 -5.29 -16.61 6.54
N ASP A 18 -5.47 -16.58 5.21
CA ASP A 18 -6.48 -17.39 4.53
C ASP A 18 -6.04 -18.85 4.34
N ASP A 19 -4.75 -19.08 4.03
CA ASP A 19 -4.25 -20.40 3.68
C ASP A 19 -3.50 -21.09 4.84
N HIS A 20 -3.05 -20.31 5.84
CA HIS A 20 -2.19 -20.81 6.91
C HIS A 20 -2.70 -20.53 8.33
N ASP A 21 -3.85 -19.86 8.49
CA ASP A 21 -4.40 -19.42 9.79
C ASP A 21 -3.39 -18.57 10.60
N VAL A 22 -2.51 -17.82 9.91
CA VAL A 22 -1.51 -16.97 10.54
C VAL A 22 -1.91 -15.51 10.40
N VAL A 23 -2.21 -14.86 11.52
CA VAL A 23 -2.44 -13.41 11.59
C VAL A 23 -1.15 -12.74 12.03
N LEU A 24 -0.59 -11.88 11.17
CA LEU A 24 0.61 -11.13 11.51
C LEU A 24 0.32 -10.14 12.64
N PRO A 25 1.20 -10.02 13.64
CA PRO A 25 1.02 -9.08 14.76
C PRO A 25 1.02 -7.63 14.31
N ARG A 26 1.64 -7.32 13.16
CA ARG A 26 1.59 -6.03 12.47
C ARG A 26 2.13 -6.17 11.04
N THR A 27 1.56 -5.40 10.12
CA THR A 27 2.08 -5.24 8.76
C THR A 27 2.38 -3.76 8.51
N VAL A 28 3.60 -3.45 8.08
CA VAL A 28 4.02 -2.09 7.71
C VAL A 28 4.01 -1.98 6.19
N LEU A 29 3.32 -0.98 5.69
CA LEU A 29 3.07 -0.76 4.28
C LEU A 29 3.57 0.64 3.87
N ILE A 30 4.39 0.72 2.82
CA ILE A 30 4.97 1.98 2.34
C ILE A 30 4.65 2.16 0.87
N SER A 31 3.82 3.15 0.52
CA SER A 31 3.50 3.53 -0.87
C SER A 31 3.06 2.33 -1.74
N LEU A 32 1.98 1.68 -1.36
CA LEU A 32 1.52 0.42 -1.94
C LEU A 32 0.78 0.60 -3.25
N ALA A 33 1.01 -0.28 -4.21
CA ALA A 33 0.02 -0.57 -5.24
C ALA A 33 -1.00 -1.59 -4.68
N LEU A 34 -2.24 -1.20 -4.65
CA LEU A 34 -3.35 -1.94 -4.04
C LEU A 34 -4.40 -2.40 -5.05
N ASP A 35 -4.37 -1.82 -6.24
CA ASP A 35 -5.22 -2.12 -7.39
C ASP A 35 -4.41 -2.00 -8.68
N VAL A 36 -4.07 -3.14 -9.30
CA VAL A 36 -3.28 -3.14 -10.55
C VAL A 36 -4.02 -2.52 -11.73
N SER A 37 -5.35 -2.39 -11.65
CA SER A 37 -6.16 -1.74 -12.70
C SER A 37 -6.08 -0.22 -12.67
N LEU A 38 -5.58 0.38 -11.58
CA LEU A 38 -5.54 1.83 -11.35
C LEU A 38 -6.90 2.49 -11.60
N SER A 39 -7.98 1.82 -11.17
CA SER A 39 -9.36 2.21 -11.48
C SER A 39 -9.87 3.39 -10.65
N ASN A 40 -9.19 3.75 -9.57
CA ASN A 40 -9.61 4.84 -8.69
C ASN A 40 -9.63 6.18 -9.44
N PRO A 41 -10.79 6.86 -9.54
CA PRO A 41 -10.90 8.09 -10.33
C PRO A 41 -10.06 9.25 -9.78
N MET A 42 -9.73 9.24 -8.49
CA MET A 42 -8.89 10.26 -7.86
C MET A 42 -7.44 10.24 -8.35
N ILE A 43 -6.99 9.12 -8.93
CA ILE A 43 -5.66 9.00 -9.53
C ILE A 43 -5.44 10.08 -10.60
N ASN A 44 -6.45 10.42 -11.39
CA ASN A 44 -6.34 11.44 -12.45
C ASN A 44 -5.82 12.80 -11.95
N SER A 45 -6.22 13.21 -10.75
CA SER A 45 -5.80 14.47 -10.16
C SER A 45 -4.42 14.40 -9.52
N VAL A 46 -4.06 13.25 -8.94
CA VAL A 46 -2.76 13.06 -8.27
C VAL A 46 -1.65 12.86 -9.29
N GLU A 47 -1.90 12.14 -10.37
CA GLU A 47 -0.93 11.90 -11.46
C GLU A 47 -0.31 13.20 -11.99
N LEU A 48 -1.09 14.28 -12.06
CA LEU A 48 -0.60 15.58 -12.50
C LEU A 48 0.46 16.20 -11.56
N THR A 49 0.54 15.72 -10.33
CA THR A 49 1.44 16.23 -9.28
C THR A 49 2.51 15.24 -8.87
N ASP A 50 2.45 14.00 -9.36
CA ASP A 50 3.46 12.98 -9.10
C ASP A 50 4.66 13.21 -10.05
N PRO A 51 5.86 13.49 -9.51
CA PRO A 51 7.03 13.73 -10.34
C PRO A 51 7.75 12.44 -10.79
N TRP A 52 7.36 11.27 -10.30
CA TRP A 52 8.08 10.03 -10.51
C TRP A 52 7.28 8.95 -11.21
N LEU A 53 6.01 8.81 -10.86
CA LEU A 53 5.16 7.74 -11.35
C LEU A 53 4.13 8.28 -12.34
N ALA A 54 3.86 7.49 -13.37
CA ALA A 54 2.83 7.77 -14.35
C ALA A 54 1.96 6.52 -14.54
N ARG A 55 0.67 6.74 -14.76
CA ARG A 55 -0.32 5.66 -14.98
C ARG A 55 0.11 4.69 -16.06
N GLU A 56 0.64 5.21 -17.20
CA GLU A 56 1.05 4.40 -18.33
C GLU A 56 2.13 3.39 -17.93
N ALA A 57 3.15 3.82 -17.20
CA ALA A 57 4.22 2.96 -16.73
C ALA A 57 3.71 1.92 -15.70
N LEU A 58 2.86 2.35 -14.77
CA LEU A 58 2.27 1.47 -13.77
C LEU A 58 1.32 0.45 -14.41
N SER A 59 0.59 0.81 -15.46
CA SER A 59 -0.28 -0.13 -16.18
C SER A 59 0.52 -1.25 -16.83
N VAL A 60 1.63 -0.92 -17.50
CA VAL A 60 2.54 -1.93 -18.10
C VAL A 60 3.12 -2.83 -17.00
N PHE A 61 3.53 -2.24 -15.88
CA PHE A 61 4.04 -3.00 -14.75
C PHE A 61 2.98 -3.94 -14.15
N GLY A 62 1.76 -3.42 -13.94
CA GLY A 62 0.62 -4.20 -13.44
C GLY A 62 0.26 -5.37 -14.34
N GLU A 63 0.27 -5.18 -15.67
CA GLU A 63 0.07 -6.26 -16.64
C GLU A 63 1.12 -7.36 -16.51
N CYS A 64 2.40 -6.98 -16.41
CA CYS A 64 3.49 -7.95 -16.19
C CYS A 64 3.37 -8.68 -14.86
N TRP A 65 2.98 -7.95 -13.80
CA TRP A 65 2.84 -8.49 -12.44
C TRP A 65 1.69 -9.49 -12.33
N ARG A 66 0.51 -9.14 -12.84
CA ARG A 66 -0.68 -9.99 -12.71
C ARG A 66 -0.60 -11.27 -13.55
N GLY A 67 0.17 -11.28 -14.63
CA GLY A 67 0.23 -12.41 -15.57
C GLY A 67 -1.17 -12.77 -16.09
N ASP A 68 -1.58 -14.01 -15.88
CA ASP A 68 -2.90 -14.53 -16.33
C ASP A 68 -4.05 -14.27 -15.36
N LEU A 69 -3.77 -13.63 -14.19
CA LEU A 69 -4.82 -13.30 -13.22
C LEU A 69 -5.68 -12.15 -13.72
N ILE A 70 -6.95 -12.14 -13.33
CA ILE A 70 -7.82 -10.98 -13.57
C ILE A 70 -7.38 -9.81 -12.69
N PRO A 71 -7.58 -8.55 -13.12
CA PRO A 71 -7.15 -7.39 -12.34
C PRO A 71 -7.74 -7.32 -10.92
N GLU A 72 -8.94 -7.85 -10.72
CA GLU A 72 -9.65 -7.87 -9.44
C GLU A 72 -9.23 -9.02 -8.52
N ASP A 73 -8.29 -9.87 -8.94
CA ASP A 73 -7.81 -10.97 -8.09
C ASP A 73 -7.07 -10.41 -6.85
N PRO A 74 -7.46 -10.79 -5.62
CA PRO A 74 -6.87 -10.27 -4.40
C PRO A 74 -5.35 -10.50 -4.27
N ARG A 75 -4.79 -11.44 -5.01
CA ARG A 75 -3.35 -11.71 -5.02
C ARG A 75 -2.55 -10.60 -5.69
N VAL A 76 -3.18 -9.87 -6.60
CA VAL A 76 -2.56 -8.76 -7.35
C VAL A 76 -3.23 -7.42 -7.08
N SER A 77 -4.48 -7.42 -6.59
CA SER A 77 -5.23 -6.24 -6.16
C SER A 77 -5.79 -6.46 -4.76
N PRO A 78 -4.96 -6.40 -3.72
CA PRO A 78 -5.38 -6.71 -2.35
C PRO A 78 -6.48 -5.77 -1.83
N LEU A 79 -6.70 -4.62 -2.45
CA LEU A 79 -7.83 -3.75 -2.13
C LEU A 79 -9.19 -4.41 -2.47
N ALA A 80 -9.24 -5.41 -3.34
CA ALA A 80 -10.44 -6.18 -3.65
C ALA A 80 -10.77 -7.26 -2.61
N ALA A 81 -9.83 -7.58 -1.71
CA ALA A 81 -10.00 -8.63 -0.70
C ALA A 81 -10.98 -8.24 0.41
N ASP A 82 -11.48 -9.26 1.11
CA ASP A 82 -12.04 -9.09 2.46
C ASP A 82 -10.89 -8.89 3.45
N LEU A 83 -10.88 -7.76 4.15
CA LEU A 83 -9.82 -7.42 5.11
C LEU A 83 -10.14 -7.88 6.53
N THR A 84 -11.33 -8.43 6.79
CA THR A 84 -11.75 -8.89 8.12
C THR A 84 -10.74 -9.90 8.70
N GLY A 85 -10.35 -9.70 9.94
CA GLY A 85 -9.44 -10.61 10.65
C GLY A 85 -7.95 -10.40 10.33
N LEU A 86 -7.57 -9.42 9.52
CA LEU A 86 -6.17 -9.02 9.42
C LEU A 86 -5.67 -8.45 10.76
N GLY A 87 -4.38 -8.63 11.02
CA GLY A 87 -3.69 -7.92 12.10
C GLY A 87 -3.53 -6.43 11.80
N PRO A 88 -3.08 -5.63 12.79
CA PRO A 88 -2.93 -4.19 12.67
C PRO A 88 -2.03 -3.79 11.51
N LEU A 89 -2.41 -2.71 10.81
CA LEU A 89 -1.64 -2.13 9.72
C LEU A 89 -1.00 -0.80 10.15
N THR A 90 0.21 -0.53 9.68
CA THR A 90 0.82 0.80 9.72
C THR A 90 1.16 1.20 8.29
N VAL A 91 0.57 2.28 7.81
CA VAL A 91 0.62 2.67 6.38
C VAL A 91 1.26 4.05 6.24
N PHE A 92 2.21 4.17 5.32
CA PHE A 92 2.83 5.44 4.93
C PHE A 92 2.54 5.72 3.46
N SER A 93 1.96 6.88 3.17
CA SER A 93 1.64 7.31 1.81
C SER A 93 1.86 8.80 1.64
N GLY A 94 2.44 9.21 0.53
CA GLY A 94 2.59 10.63 0.17
C GLY A 94 1.39 11.12 -0.64
N PRO A 95 0.81 12.30 -0.36
CA PRO A 95 -0.36 12.79 -1.11
C PRO A 95 -0.05 13.19 -2.57
N ARG A 96 1.22 13.23 -2.96
CA ARG A 96 1.67 13.43 -4.35
C ARG A 96 2.10 12.14 -5.02
N ASP A 97 1.81 11.01 -4.42
CA ASP A 97 2.02 9.67 -4.96
C ASP A 97 0.75 9.22 -5.67
N ILE A 98 0.84 8.81 -6.93
CA ILE A 98 -0.29 8.31 -7.73
C ILE A 98 -1.02 7.14 -7.07
N LEU A 99 -0.35 6.40 -6.17
CA LEU A 99 -0.92 5.29 -5.40
C LEU A 99 -1.65 5.75 -4.12
N ASN A 100 -1.56 7.03 -3.75
CA ASN A 100 -2.18 7.56 -2.53
C ASN A 100 -3.72 7.42 -2.50
N PRO A 101 -4.47 7.61 -3.57
CA PRO A 101 -5.91 7.42 -3.54
C PRO A 101 -6.35 6.03 -3.08
N ASP A 102 -5.62 4.99 -3.48
CA ASP A 102 -5.92 3.61 -3.05
C ASP A 102 -5.51 3.38 -1.60
N ALA A 103 -4.43 4.00 -1.12
CA ALA A 103 -4.08 3.98 0.29
C ALA A 103 -5.17 4.59 1.17
N ARG A 104 -5.82 5.67 0.73
CA ARG A 104 -6.99 6.25 1.41
C ARG A 104 -8.20 5.32 1.37
N SER A 105 -8.47 4.67 0.24
CA SER A 105 -9.52 3.65 0.14
C SER A 105 -9.25 2.46 1.06
N LEU A 106 -7.98 2.08 1.28
CA LEU A 106 -7.60 1.07 2.26
C LEU A 106 -8.00 1.48 3.68
N VAL A 107 -7.79 2.75 4.07
CA VAL A 107 -8.21 3.27 5.39
C VAL A 107 -9.71 3.09 5.60
N GLU A 108 -10.52 3.43 4.61
CA GLU A 108 -11.98 3.27 4.67
C GLU A 108 -12.39 1.80 4.81
N LYS A 109 -11.78 0.92 4.00
CA LYS A 109 -12.06 -0.52 4.04
C LYS A 109 -11.62 -1.19 5.33
N THR A 110 -10.45 -0.84 5.86
CA THR A 110 -9.98 -1.38 7.15
C THR A 110 -10.88 -0.95 8.29
N SER A 111 -11.34 0.30 8.29
CA SER A 111 -12.31 0.80 9.27
C SER A 111 -13.61 0.01 9.22
N ALA A 112 -14.15 -0.24 8.03
CA ALA A 112 -15.37 -1.03 7.85
C ALA A 112 -15.20 -2.50 8.25
N ALA A 113 -14.01 -3.07 8.08
CA ALA A 113 -13.66 -4.44 8.46
C ALA A 113 -13.27 -4.60 9.95
N GLY A 114 -13.22 -3.52 10.73
CA GLY A 114 -12.78 -3.54 12.12
C GLY A 114 -11.28 -3.84 12.30
N VAL A 115 -10.46 -3.57 11.29
CA VAL A 115 -9.00 -3.72 11.33
C VAL A 115 -8.37 -2.42 11.80
N ASP A 116 -7.48 -2.52 12.79
CA ASP A 116 -6.74 -1.36 13.30
C ASP A 116 -5.73 -0.86 12.27
N ILE A 117 -5.75 0.45 12.00
CA ILE A 117 -4.86 1.09 11.03
C ILE A 117 -4.25 2.37 11.59
N ASP A 118 -2.91 2.45 11.53
CA ASP A 118 -2.11 3.63 11.85
C ASP A 118 -1.64 4.25 10.52
N TYR A 119 -2.37 5.27 10.03
CA TYR A 119 -2.16 5.87 8.72
C TYR A 119 -1.36 7.16 8.79
N HIS A 120 -0.24 7.21 8.10
CA HIS A 120 0.68 8.35 8.05
C HIS A 120 0.72 8.96 6.65
N GLU A 121 0.13 10.13 6.52
CA GLU A 121 0.19 10.97 5.33
C GLU A 121 0.70 12.36 5.72
N ARG A 122 1.66 12.90 4.96
CA ARG A 122 2.18 14.24 5.18
C ARG A 122 2.14 15.06 3.91
N PHE A 123 1.62 16.27 4.02
CA PHE A 123 1.52 17.23 2.92
C PHE A 123 2.83 17.37 2.14
N GLY A 124 2.73 17.36 0.81
CA GLY A 124 3.85 17.59 -0.10
C GLY A 124 4.78 16.38 -0.34
N LEU A 125 4.61 15.28 0.41
CA LEU A 125 5.49 14.11 0.28
C LEU A 125 5.11 13.22 -0.91
N LEU A 126 6.11 12.48 -1.36
CA LEU A 126 6.10 11.68 -2.58
C LEU A 126 6.03 10.18 -2.28
N HIS A 127 6.05 9.40 -3.36
CA HIS A 127 6.22 7.95 -3.34
C HIS A 127 7.41 7.54 -2.46
N VAL A 128 7.24 6.49 -1.67
CA VAL A 128 8.22 5.90 -0.73
C VAL A 128 8.99 6.91 0.15
N TYR A 129 8.36 8.02 0.53
CA TYR A 129 9.04 9.06 1.29
C TYR A 129 9.74 8.59 2.57
N PRO A 130 9.29 7.54 3.29
CA PRO A 130 10.03 7.05 4.46
C PRO A 130 11.43 6.55 4.15
N LEU A 131 11.70 6.18 2.90
CA LEU A 131 12.98 5.64 2.44
C LEU A 131 13.91 6.74 1.89
N MET A 132 13.44 7.99 1.79
CA MET A 132 14.20 9.10 1.25
C MET A 132 15.17 9.72 2.28
N PRO A 133 16.26 10.39 1.83
CA PRO A 133 17.19 11.08 2.71
C PRO A 133 16.67 12.48 3.11
N ILE A 134 15.48 12.56 3.69
CA ILE A 134 14.82 13.80 4.13
C ILE A 134 14.47 13.75 5.62
N PRO A 135 14.31 14.89 6.30
CA PRO A 135 13.98 14.93 7.73
C PRO A 135 12.68 14.18 8.08
N GLU A 136 11.63 14.33 7.25
CA GLU A 136 10.33 13.68 7.42
C GLU A 136 10.43 12.15 7.39
N ALA A 137 11.32 11.63 6.56
CA ALA A 137 11.60 10.20 6.47
C ALA A 137 12.25 9.66 7.75
N ARG A 138 13.07 10.46 8.43
CA ARG A 138 13.66 10.05 9.72
C ARG A 138 12.57 9.82 10.77
N ALA A 139 11.58 10.72 10.84
CA ALA A 139 10.45 10.58 11.73
C ALA A 139 9.60 9.36 11.39
N ALA A 140 9.32 9.13 10.09
CA ALA A 140 8.59 7.95 9.63
C ALA A 140 9.30 6.64 9.99
N ARG A 141 10.61 6.55 9.74
CA ARG A 141 11.41 5.37 10.12
C ARG A 141 11.44 5.13 11.63
N ALA A 142 11.46 6.18 12.44
CA ALA A 142 11.36 6.03 13.90
C ALA A 142 10.04 5.37 14.32
N VAL A 143 8.93 5.79 13.71
CA VAL A 143 7.60 5.15 13.92
C VAL A 143 7.61 3.70 13.47
N ILE A 144 8.16 3.39 12.28
CA ILE A 144 8.25 2.02 11.78
C ILE A 144 9.00 1.12 12.79
N VAL A 145 10.15 1.56 13.26
CA VAL A 145 10.96 0.81 14.25
C VAL A 145 10.20 0.63 15.57
N GLU A 146 9.52 1.67 16.05
CA GLU A 146 8.69 1.59 17.26
C GLU A 146 7.58 0.57 17.11
N ARG A 147 6.82 0.62 16.00
CA ARG A 147 5.71 -0.30 15.74
C ARG A 147 6.14 -1.75 15.59
N LEU A 148 7.30 -2.00 14.98
CA LEU A 148 7.84 -3.36 14.82
C LEU A 148 8.43 -3.93 16.11
N ARG A 149 8.84 -3.07 17.07
CA ARG A 149 9.37 -3.51 18.39
C ARG A 149 8.30 -3.71 19.44
N ALA A 150 7.09 -3.23 19.23
CA ALA A 150 5.99 -3.28 20.21
C ALA A 150 5.32 -4.67 20.29
N HIS A 151 5.96 -5.73 19.77
CA HIS A 151 5.41 -7.09 19.72
C HIS A 151 6.37 -8.12 20.32
#